data_d7929f8b246eb81ecc0f6573497afaba
#
_entry.id   d7929f8b246eb81ecc0f6573497afaba
#
_cell.length_a   1.000
_cell.length_b   1.000
_cell.length_c   1.000
_cell.angle_alpha   90.00
_cell.angle_beta   90.00
_cell.angle_gamma   90.00
#
_symmetry.space_group_name_H-M   'P 1'
#
loop_
_entity.id
_entity.type
_entity.pdbx_description
1 polymer ?
#
loop_
_entity_poly.entity_id
_entity_poly.type
_entity_poly.pdbx_seq_one_letter_code
_entity_poly.pdbx_strand_id
1 'polypeptide(L)'
;LYFRNSRLSKWYKSTSGKEKGSPEYTDEIVRAIRNAQSGELISFHNHPQSMPPSVNDLNAALKNGYKKGYIICHDGKVFEYTAPKKEIDTVIYNSSIKYYRKSGKSEYEAQFQTIRELSKIYEFMFKEV
;
A
#
# COMPACT_ATOMS: atom_id res chain seq x y z
N LEU A 1 4.87 1.60 10.55
CA LEU A 1 4.10 2.51 9.71
C LEU A 1 4.50 3.95 9.99
N TYR A 2 4.90 4.65 8.97
CA TYR A 2 5.27 6.06 9.06
C TYR A 2 4.44 6.85 8.05
N PHE A 3 4.11 8.07 8.44
CA PHE A 3 3.50 9.04 7.54
C PHE A 3 4.31 10.32 7.57
N ARG A 4 4.46 10.93 6.42
CA ARG A 4 5.03 12.26 6.32
C ARG A 4 4.01 13.20 5.73
N ASN A 5 3.74 14.30 6.42
CA ASN A 5 2.92 15.36 5.85
C ASN A 5 3.84 16.30 5.09
N SER A 6 3.70 16.34 3.77
CA SER A 6 4.59 17.12 2.91
C SER A 6 4.42 18.63 3.09
N ARG A 7 3.20 19.09 3.41
CA ARG A 7 2.94 20.51 3.65
C ARG A 7 3.53 20.97 4.98
N LEU A 8 3.37 20.17 6.03
CA LEU A 8 3.83 20.51 7.38
C LEU A 8 5.27 20.09 7.66
N SER A 9 5.87 19.30 6.77
CA SER A 9 7.19 18.68 6.96
C SER A 9 7.28 17.92 8.28
N LYS A 10 6.21 17.23 8.65
CA LYS A 10 6.09 16.53 9.91
C LYS A 10 5.94 15.02 9.69
N TRP A 11 6.62 14.25 10.55
CA TRP A 11 6.55 12.80 10.55
C TRP A 11 5.63 12.29 11.65
N TYR A 12 4.89 11.25 11.35
CA TYR A 12 4.04 10.53 12.30
C TYR A 12 4.44 9.08 12.28
N LYS A 13 4.54 8.46 13.44
CA LYS A 13 4.99 7.08 13.56
C LYS A 13 3.96 6.25 14.31
N SER A 14 3.63 5.10 13.75
CA SER A 14 2.90 4.05 14.45
C SER A 14 3.82 2.87 14.64
N THR A 15 3.94 2.41 15.86
CA THR A 15 4.65 1.18 16.14
C THR A 15 3.61 0.10 16.35
N SER A 16 3.53 -0.86 15.45
CA SER A 16 2.66 -1.99 15.69
C SER A 16 3.20 -2.83 16.84
N GLY A 17 4.51 -2.89 16.99
CA GLY A 17 5.16 -3.70 18.01
C GLY A 17 4.73 -5.16 18.00
N LYS A 18 3.85 -5.53 17.12
CA LYS A 18 3.32 -6.86 16.98
C LYS A 18 3.78 -7.44 15.67
N GLU A 19 4.05 -8.72 15.71
CA GLU A 19 4.62 -9.39 14.55
C GLU A 19 3.61 -9.73 13.49
N LYS A 20 2.38 -9.38 13.65
CA LYS A 20 1.42 -9.75 12.62
C LYS A 20 0.32 -8.73 12.47
N GLY A 21 -0.27 -8.77 11.31
CA GLY A 21 -1.43 -8.01 11.00
C GLY A 21 -1.12 -6.61 10.53
N SER A 22 -2.14 -5.80 10.54
CA SER A 22 -2.07 -4.42 10.09
C SER A 22 -1.37 -3.56 11.13
N PRO A 23 -0.69 -2.50 10.71
CA PRO A 23 -0.14 -1.51 11.64
C PRO A 23 -1.26 -0.89 12.46
N GLU A 24 -0.97 -0.58 13.71
CA GLU A 24 -1.93 0.15 14.53
C GLU A 24 -1.98 1.62 14.13
N TYR A 25 -3.17 2.14 14.01
CA TYR A 25 -3.38 3.57 13.83
C TYR A 25 -3.60 4.20 15.20
N THR A 26 -2.59 4.88 15.70
CA THR A 26 -2.68 5.63 16.94
C THR A 26 -3.63 6.81 16.77
N ASP A 27 -4.12 7.37 17.91
CA ASP A 27 -4.96 8.55 17.85
C ASP A 27 -4.27 9.71 17.13
N GLU A 28 -2.97 9.86 17.33
CA GLU A 28 -2.20 10.90 16.64
C GLU A 28 -2.23 10.71 15.12
N ILE A 29 -2.06 9.48 14.65
CA ILE A 29 -2.11 9.18 13.23
C ILE A 29 -3.51 9.40 12.67
N VAL A 30 -4.53 8.96 13.38
CA VAL A 30 -5.92 9.18 12.95
C VAL A 30 -6.22 10.67 12.79
N ARG A 31 -5.77 11.48 13.75
CA ARG A 31 -5.93 12.95 13.65
C ARG A 31 -5.15 13.53 12.48
N ALA A 32 -3.92 13.04 12.27
CA ALA A 32 -3.10 13.49 11.15
C ALA A 32 -3.77 13.19 9.80
N ILE A 33 -4.36 12.01 9.66
CA ILE A 33 -5.08 11.64 8.45
C ILE A 33 -6.32 12.51 8.25
N ARG A 34 -7.09 12.74 9.32
CA ARG A 34 -8.29 13.58 9.24
C ARG A 34 -7.99 15.02 8.87
N ASN A 35 -6.89 15.56 9.38
CA ASN A 35 -6.54 16.96 9.19
C ASN A 35 -5.76 17.21 7.92
N ALA A 36 -5.24 16.18 7.29
CA ALA A 36 -4.48 16.32 6.05
C ALA A 36 -5.44 16.52 4.87
N GLN A 37 -5.02 17.38 3.96
CA GLN A 37 -5.70 17.49 2.68
C GLN A 37 -5.26 16.36 1.77
N SER A 38 -6.06 16.07 0.74
CA SER A 38 -5.71 15.07 -0.24
C SER A 38 -4.34 15.40 -0.86
N GLY A 39 -3.47 14.42 -0.92
CA GLY A 39 -2.14 14.59 -1.51
C GLY A 39 -1.08 15.15 -0.57
N GLU A 40 -1.37 15.33 0.71
CA GLU A 40 -0.36 15.80 1.67
C GLU A 40 0.44 14.69 2.34
N LEU A 41 -0.19 13.54 2.59
CA LEU A 41 0.45 12.46 3.32
C LEU A 41 1.13 11.47 2.39
N ILE A 42 2.30 11.04 2.80
CA ILE A 42 3.04 9.95 2.18
C ILE A 42 3.12 8.83 3.21
N SER A 43 2.73 7.63 2.81
CA SER A 43 2.74 6.46 3.67
C SER A 43 4.02 5.66 3.47
N PHE A 44 4.62 5.19 4.56
CA PHE A 44 5.76 4.30 4.55
C PHE A 44 5.48 3.15 5.48
N HIS A 45 5.55 1.93 5.01
CA HIS A 45 5.49 0.79 5.92
C HIS A 45 6.33 -0.37 5.37
N ASN A 46 6.63 -1.32 6.24
CA ASN A 46 7.42 -2.47 5.87
C ASN A 46 6.54 -3.70 5.74
N HIS A 47 6.93 -4.57 4.81
CA HIS A 47 6.35 -5.90 4.68
C HIS A 47 7.37 -6.92 5.16
N PRO A 48 7.08 -7.67 6.24
CA PRO A 48 7.99 -8.69 6.73
C PRO A 48 8.29 -9.77 5.69
N GLN A 49 7.30 -10.11 4.90
CA GLN A 49 7.47 -10.96 3.74
C GLN A 49 7.63 -10.05 2.53
N SER A 50 8.69 -10.18 1.79
CA SER A 50 9.02 -9.31 0.66
C SER A 50 7.94 -9.36 -0.43
N MET A 51 6.83 -8.68 -0.18
CA MET A 51 5.66 -8.69 -1.04
C MET A 51 5.35 -7.28 -1.54
N PRO A 52 4.81 -7.16 -2.76
CA PRO A 52 4.36 -5.85 -3.25
C PRO A 52 3.13 -5.36 -2.49
N PRO A 53 2.65 -4.12 -2.78
CA PRO A 53 1.46 -3.61 -2.11
C PRO A 53 0.26 -4.54 -2.27
N SER A 54 -0.55 -4.60 -1.23
CA SER A 54 -1.80 -5.37 -1.27
C SER A 54 -2.96 -4.47 -1.70
N VAL A 55 -4.11 -5.09 -1.97
CA VAL A 55 -5.32 -4.34 -2.26
C VAL A 55 -5.69 -3.42 -1.10
N ASN A 56 -5.42 -3.86 0.13
CA ASN A 56 -5.71 -3.04 1.31
C ASN A 56 -4.83 -1.78 1.35
N ASP A 57 -3.56 -1.91 0.99
CA ASP A 57 -2.66 -0.76 0.91
C ASP A 57 -3.15 0.26 -0.11
N LEU A 58 -3.56 -0.22 -1.27
CA LEU A 58 -4.02 0.64 -2.36
C LEU A 58 -5.34 1.32 -2.02
N ASN A 59 -6.29 0.57 -1.49
CA ASN A 59 -7.58 1.14 -1.10
C ASN A 59 -7.46 2.11 0.07
N ALA A 60 -6.53 1.85 1.00
CA ALA A 60 -6.24 2.79 2.09
C ALA A 60 -5.68 4.11 1.55
N ALA A 61 -4.80 4.04 0.55
CA ALA A 61 -4.26 5.24 -0.08
C ALA A 61 -5.37 6.10 -0.71
N LEU A 62 -6.33 5.45 -1.35
CA LEU A 62 -7.48 6.16 -1.92
C LEU A 62 -8.36 6.76 -0.82
N LYS A 63 -8.74 5.93 0.16
CA LYS A 63 -9.64 6.35 1.24
C LYS A 63 -9.07 7.51 2.04
N ASN A 64 -7.78 7.47 2.32
CA ASN A 64 -7.13 8.46 3.17
C ASN A 64 -6.48 9.60 2.38
N GLY A 65 -6.56 9.55 1.06
CA GLY A 65 -6.04 10.61 0.19
C GLY A 65 -4.53 10.74 0.20
N TYR A 66 -3.79 9.64 0.32
CA TYR A 66 -2.32 9.70 0.31
C TYR A 66 -1.80 10.17 -1.03
N LYS A 67 -0.75 10.98 -1.01
CA LYS A 67 -0.03 11.37 -2.22
C LYS A 67 0.59 10.15 -2.87
N LYS A 68 1.25 9.31 -2.08
CA LYS A 68 1.82 8.04 -2.52
C LYS A 68 2.16 7.18 -1.30
N GLY A 69 2.47 5.93 -1.55
CA GLY A 69 2.94 5.01 -0.53
C GLY A 69 4.23 4.32 -0.94
N TYR A 70 5.01 3.97 0.04
CA TYR A 70 6.23 3.17 -0.11
C TYR A 70 6.13 1.94 0.76
N ILE A 71 6.56 0.81 0.21
CA ILE A 71 6.69 -0.43 0.97
C ILE A 71 8.14 -0.83 0.94
N ILE A 72 8.71 -1.02 2.12
CA ILE A 72 10.10 -1.40 2.30
C ILE A 72 10.12 -2.86 2.75
N CYS A 73 10.67 -3.72 1.93
CA CYS A 73 10.73 -5.15 2.19
C CYS A 73 12.02 -5.53 2.92
N HIS A 74 11.97 -6.63 3.68
CA HIS A 74 13.13 -7.09 4.43
C HIS A 74 14.31 -7.48 3.55
N ASP A 75 14.06 -7.86 2.31
CA ASP A 75 15.13 -8.21 1.36
C ASP A 75 15.72 -6.99 0.64
N GLY A 76 15.30 -5.80 1.02
CA GLY A 76 15.80 -4.55 0.45
C GLY A 76 14.99 -4.02 -0.73
N LYS A 77 14.01 -4.76 -1.23
CA LYS A 77 13.13 -4.23 -2.27
C LYS A 77 12.30 -3.08 -1.72
N VAL A 78 12.09 -2.08 -2.55
CA VAL A 78 11.23 -0.94 -2.22
C VAL A 78 10.24 -0.77 -3.36
N PHE A 79 8.96 -0.70 -3.00
CA PHE A 79 7.89 -0.44 -3.96
C PHE A 79 7.30 0.94 -3.71
N GLU A 80 6.99 1.62 -4.79
CA GLU A 80 6.31 2.91 -4.76
C GLU A 80 4.98 2.79 -5.50
N TYR A 81 3.93 3.38 -4.95
CA TYR A 81 2.62 3.35 -5.59
C TYR A 81 1.82 4.61 -5.28
N THR A 82 0.87 4.91 -6.16
CA THR A 82 -0.10 5.98 -5.93
C THR A 82 -1.47 5.37 -5.69
N ALA A 83 -2.43 6.19 -5.24
CA ALA A 83 -3.79 5.73 -5.01
C ALA A 83 -4.48 5.38 -6.33
N PRO A 84 -5.29 4.33 -6.36
CA PRO A 84 -6.13 4.04 -7.53
C PRO A 84 -7.19 5.14 -7.69
N LYS A 85 -7.76 5.24 -8.88
CA LYS A 85 -8.79 6.24 -9.17
C LYS A 85 -10.14 5.89 -8.56
N LYS A 86 -10.36 4.62 -8.27
CA LYS A 86 -11.55 4.15 -7.56
C LYS A 86 -11.17 2.92 -6.73
N GLU A 87 -12.04 2.56 -5.79
CA GLU A 87 -11.80 1.40 -4.93
C GLU A 87 -11.65 0.13 -5.77
N ILE A 88 -10.60 -0.63 -5.48
CA ILE A 88 -10.35 -1.90 -6.15
C ILE A 88 -11.25 -2.96 -5.53
N ASP A 89 -11.98 -3.67 -6.40
CA ASP A 89 -12.83 -4.77 -5.99
C ASP A 89 -11.96 -5.94 -5.52
N THR A 90 -12.13 -6.34 -4.28
CA THR A 90 -11.35 -7.44 -3.69
C THR A 90 -11.62 -8.78 -4.36
N VAL A 91 -12.81 -8.96 -4.91
CA VAL A 91 -13.13 -10.20 -5.65
C VAL A 91 -12.28 -10.30 -6.91
N ILE A 92 -12.14 -9.20 -7.64
CA ILE A 92 -11.29 -9.15 -8.84
C ILE A 92 -9.83 -9.39 -8.46
N TYR A 93 -9.36 -8.75 -7.41
CA TYR A 93 -8.00 -8.94 -6.91
C TYR A 93 -7.72 -10.40 -6.55
N ASN A 94 -8.59 -11.00 -5.74
CA ASN A 94 -8.41 -12.37 -5.29
C ASN A 94 -8.51 -13.37 -6.45
N SER A 95 -9.40 -13.13 -7.39
CA SER A 95 -9.55 -13.99 -8.57
C SER A 95 -8.31 -13.98 -9.45
N SER A 96 -7.70 -12.82 -9.62
CA SER A 96 -6.48 -12.69 -10.39
C SER A 96 -5.32 -13.44 -9.74
N ILE A 97 -5.16 -13.29 -8.43
CA ILE A 97 -4.11 -14.01 -7.69
C ILE A 97 -4.32 -15.51 -7.83
N LYS A 98 -5.54 -15.97 -7.65
CA LYS A 98 -5.87 -17.39 -7.78
C LYS A 98 -5.55 -17.92 -9.18
N TYR A 99 -5.85 -17.15 -10.20
CA TYR A 99 -5.55 -17.51 -11.59
C TYR A 99 -4.04 -17.72 -11.76
N TYR A 100 -3.23 -16.78 -11.32
CA TYR A 100 -1.78 -16.89 -11.47
C TYR A 100 -1.18 -18.01 -10.63
N ARG A 101 -1.70 -18.23 -9.43
CA ARG A 101 -1.25 -19.34 -8.59
C ARG A 101 -1.54 -20.69 -9.26
N LYS A 102 -2.71 -20.83 -9.86
CA LYS A 102 -3.06 -22.05 -10.60
C LYS A 102 -2.19 -22.26 -11.83
N SER A 103 -1.68 -21.17 -12.40
CA SER A 103 -0.79 -21.22 -13.56
C SER A 103 0.64 -21.58 -13.17
N GLY A 104 0.93 -21.82 -11.89
CA GLY A 104 2.25 -22.20 -11.42
C GLY A 104 3.10 -21.05 -10.92
N LYS A 105 2.59 -19.83 -10.86
CA LYS A 105 3.33 -18.69 -10.35
C LYS A 105 3.45 -18.77 -8.84
N SER A 106 4.56 -18.28 -8.30
CA SER A 106 4.73 -18.13 -6.86
C SER A 106 3.74 -17.10 -6.32
N GLU A 107 3.57 -17.07 -5.01
CA GLU A 107 2.70 -16.07 -4.38
C GLU A 107 3.16 -14.66 -4.70
N TYR A 108 4.48 -14.41 -4.63
CA TYR A 108 5.06 -13.12 -5.00
C TYR A 108 4.74 -12.75 -6.45
N GLU A 109 5.01 -13.66 -7.37
CA GLU A 109 4.77 -13.41 -8.80
C GLU A 109 3.29 -13.18 -9.09
N ALA A 110 2.43 -13.98 -8.46
CA ALA A 110 0.98 -13.83 -8.64
C ALA A 110 0.51 -12.45 -8.17
N GLN A 111 0.98 -12.01 -7.01
CA GLN A 111 0.62 -10.70 -6.49
C GLN A 111 1.22 -9.58 -7.33
N PHE A 112 2.47 -9.69 -7.72
CA PHE A 112 3.14 -8.68 -8.55
C PHE A 112 2.40 -8.50 -9.89
N GLN A 113 2.09 -9.60 -10.57
CA GLN A 113 1.37 -9.53 -11.84
C GLN A 113 -0.04 -8.97 -11.68
N THR A 114 -0.72 -9.37 -10.62
CA THR A 114 -2.06 -8.86 -10.32
C THR A 114 -2.03 -7.35 -10.13
N ILE A 115 -1.10 -6.84 -9.31
CA ILE A 115 -1.00 -5.40 -9.07
C ILE A 115 -0.65 -4.64 -10.35
N ARG A 116 0.23 -5.20 -11.17
CA ARG A 116 0.57 -4.56 -12.45
C ARG A 116 -0.64 -4.45 -13.39
N GLU A 117 -1.45 -5.49 -13.47
CA GLU A 117 -2.65 -5.45 -14.30
C GLU A 117 -3.68 -4.47 -13.74
N LEU A 118 -3.88 -4.50 -12.42
CA LEU A 118 -4.82 -3.60 -11.79
C LEU A 118 -4.37 -2.13 -11.91
N SER A 119 -3.07 -1.88 -11.96
CA SER A 119 -2.57 -0.53 -12.13
C SER A 119 -3.05 0.11 -13.42
N LYS A 120 -3.21 -0.69 -14.45
CA LYS A 120 -3.73 -0.22 -15.75
C LYS A 120 -5.23 0.00 -15.71
N ILE A 121 -5.96 -0.91 -15.06
CA ILE A 121 -7.42 -0.85 -15.00
C ILE A 121 -7.89 0.28 -14.08
N TYR A 122 -7.25 0.42 -12.92
CA TYR A 122 -7.63 1.38 -11.89
C TYR A 122 -6.79 2.66 -11.92
N GLU A 123 -5.93 2.78 -12.92
CA GLU A 123 -5.16 3.99 -13.21
C GLU A 123 -4.35 4.49 -12.02
N PHE A 124 -3.43 3.65 -11.52
CA PHE A 124 -2.46 4.07 -10.51
C PHE A 124 -1.06 3.68 -10.94
N MET A 125 -0.07 4.36 -10.37
CA MET A 125 1.34 4.04 -10.61
C MET A 125 1.78 2.99 -9.60
N PHE A 126 2.55 2.03 -10.08
CA PHE A 126 3.19 1.01 -9.26
C PHE A 126 4.51 0.64 -9.88
N LYS A 127 5.57 0.68 -9.09
CA LYS A 127 6.90 0.30 -9.55
C LYS A 127 7.78 -0.15 -8.41
N GLU A 128 8.77 -0.97 -8.74
CA GLU A 128 9.88 -1.24 -7.84
C GLU A 128 10.93 -0.14 -8.05
N VAL A 129 11.37 0.41 -6.93
CA VAL A 129 12.33 1.52 -6.96
C VAL A 129 13.75 1.00 -6.96
#